data_e2c85a1b0368ec21044ec0ae429bb9ca
#
_entry.id   e2c85a1b0368ec21044ec0ae429bb9ca
#
_cell.length_a   1.000
_cell.length_b   1.000
_cell.length_c   1.000
_cell.angle_alpha   90.00
_cell.angle_beta   90.00
_cell.angle_gamma   90.00
#
_symmetry.space_group_name_H-M   'P 1'
#
loop_
_entity.id
_entity.type
_entity.pdbx_description
1 polymer ?
#
loop_
_entity_poly.entity_id
_entity_poly.type
_entity_poly.pdbx_seq_one_letter_code
_entity_poly.pdbx_strand_id
1 'polypeptide(L)'
;MKKEAIKLDIAGMTCNHCAISIENMFDKKDGIVSKKVSYQNGTGEFTFDSDIISKNEIISAINQTKNYSAKETNVLGYFNLNTTHFDLIIIGGGSAAFSAAIKANELGLTTLMINAGLPIGGTCVNVGCIPSKNIIRVAEANYHATHSNFSGIKPNGAAIDFAQIIRDKKQLVKNLQQKKYLDVVGDFKNLQIIEGWAEFIDDKTILVNGKGEYTAIKFIIATGAITNIPSIEGLNEIDFLTNISLFDLEAQPESITIMGAGYIGLEIAMAYNRLGTKVRIIEFTDRVLRTQTPDISKELEMHMRNEGIEILPNFRAIKFEKSGDKTIIHCKCPDGSFTEIVEPGKVVVASGTKPNIQKLRLDKIGLTLTKSGHIRVNEFMETNISNIYAVGDVINTPSFVYTAAYEGKIAVQNAFTGSEYKADYSSLPWVVFTDPQVAGAGLDEEQAKLQNIPFEVSKLELKDIPRAIAANDTRGFIKLIRNTETDKLIGARIIAPEGGELVQQLSMAIKYGIPVKDLAESFYPYLTLGEGIKLAAIAFGKDVTKLSCCAS
;
A
#
# COMPACT_ATOMS: atom_id res chain seq x y z
N MET A 1 -33.45 11.66 -32.76
CA MET A 1 -33.26 10.92 -31.51
C MET A 1 -31.79 10.92 -31.13
N LYS A 2 -31.39 11.85 -30.31
CA LYS A 2 -29.99 12.03 -29.90
C LYS A 2 -29.79 11.33 -28.56
N LYS A 3 -29.38 10.05 -28.61
CA LYS A 3 -29.18 9.24 -27.39
C LYS A 3 -27.95 9.69 -26.63
N GLU A 4 -28.14 10.09 -25.38
CA GLU A 4 -27.09 10.39 -24.42
C GLU A 4 -27.22 9.46 -23.19
N ALA A 5 -26.14 9.25 -22.47
CA ALA A 5 -26.13 8.48 -21.23
C ALA A 5 -25.57 9.34 -20.08
N ILE A 6 -26.16 9.20 -18.90
CA ILE A 6 -25.66 9.83 -17.67
C ILE A 6 -25.56 8.78 -16.59
N LYS A 7 -24.50 8.87 -15.79
CA LYS A 7 -24.35 8.14 -14.54
C LYS A 7 -24.47 9.12 -13.38
N LEU A 8 -25.26 8.74 -12.37
CA LEU A 8 -25.53 9.57 -11.19
C LEU A 8 -25.04 8.86 -9.92
N ASP A 9 -24.42 9.61 -9.02
CA ASP A 9 -24.27 9.23 -7.62
C ASP A 9 -25.56 9.61 -6.90
N ILE A 10 -26.18 8.65 -6.23
CA ILE A 10 -27.46 8.85 -5.55
C ILE A 10 -27.29 8.53 -4.06
N ALA A 11 -27.31 9.55 -3.24
CA ALA A 11 -27.30 9.43 -1.77
C ALA A 11 -28.73 9.36 -1.21
N GLY A 12 -28.88 8.80 -0.01
CA GLY A 12 -30.17 8.69 0.69
C GLY A 12 -30.89 7.37 0.46
N MET A 13 -30.40 6.48 -0.42
CA MET A 13 -30.95 5.13 -0.53
C MET A 13 -30.54 4.30 0.69
N THR A 14 -31.50 3.58 1.28
CA THR A 14 -31.28 2.71 2.46
C THR A 14 -31.49 1.24 2.16
N CYS A 15 -32.09 0.89 1.02
CA CYS A 15 -32.34 -0.49 0.59
C CYS A 15 -32.64 -0.58 -0.90
N ASN A 16 -32.73 -1.80 -1.46
CA ASN A 16 -33.10 -2.03 -2.86
C ASN A 16 -34.47 -1.46 -3.26
N HIS A 17 -35.43 -1.33 -2.32
CA HIS A 17 -36.71 -0.70 -2.61
C HIS A 17 -36.55 0.79 -2.97
N CYS A 18 -35.57 1.47 -2.37
CA CYS A 18 -35.26 2.86 -2.75
C CYS A 18 -34.79 2.95 -4.21
N ALA A 19 -33.93 2.01 -4.63
CA ALA A 19 -33.46 1.97 -6.02
C ALA A 19 -34.61 1.74 -7.01
N ILE A 20 -35.49 0.78 -6.73
CA ILE A 20 -36.71 0.52 -7.52
C ILE A 20 -37.64 1.74 -7.52
N SER A 21 -37.79 2.43 -6.39
CA SER A 21 -38.63 3.63 -6.31
C SER A 21 -38.10 4.75 -7.23
N ILE A 22 -36.79 4.94 -7.27
CA ILE A 22 -36.16 5.90 -8.17
C ILE A 22 -36.34 5.50 -9.64
N GLU A 23 -36.17 4.22 -9.98
CA GLU A 23 -36.43 3.75 -11.35
C GLU A 23 -37.89 4.00 -11.77
N ASN A 24 -38.85 3.67 -10.90
CA ASN A 24 -40.28 3.87 -11.17
C ASN A 24 -40.69 5.32 -11.43
N MET A 25 -39.96 6.30 -10.87
CA MET A 25 -40.20 7.73 -11.15
C MET A 25 -40.06 8.08 -12.64
N PHE A 26 -39.33 7.28 -13.37
CA PHE A 26 -39.03 7.49 -14.79
C PHE A 26 -39.75 6.53 -15.74
N ASP A 27 -40.68 5.67 -15.22
CA ASP A 27 -41.39 4.67 -16.06
C ASP A 27 -42.26 5.27 -17.15
N LYS A 28 -42.78 6.48 -16.89
CA LYS A 28 -43.70 7.17 -17.84
C LYS A 28 -43.13 8.52 -18.27
N LYS A 29 -41.81 8.72 -18.14
CA LYS A 29 -41.19 10.00 -18.51
C LYS A 29 -40.65 9.92 -19.93
N ASP A 30 -41.21 10.76 -20.82
CA ASP A 30 -40.80 10.81 -22.20
C ASP A 30 -39.30 11.16 -22.30
N GLY A 31 -38.65 10.54 -23.27
CA GLY A 31 -37.23 10.75 -23.51
C GLY A 31 -36.30 9.79 -22.72
N ILE A 32 -36.76 9.03 -21.74
CA ILE A 32 -35.95 8.00 -21.08
C ILE A 32 -35.97 6.71 -21.90
N VAL A 33 -34.78 6.26 -22.33
CA VAL A 33 -34.58 5.04 -23.13
C VAL A 33 -34.30 3.83 -22.28
N SER A 34 -33.44 3.98 -21.27
CA SER A 34 -33.16 2.95 -20.28
C SER A 34 -32.73 3.57 -18.95
N LYS A 35 -32.92 2.83 -17.86
CA LYS A 35 -32.55 3.25 -16.52
C LYS A 35 -32.16 2.02 -15.70
N LYS A 36 -31.17 2.18 -14.83
CA LYS A 36 -30.73 1.15 -13.87
C LYS A 36 -30.20 1.85 -12.64
N VAL A 37 -30.79 1.60 -11.48
CA VAL A 37 -30.35 2.15 -10.20
C VAL A 37 -29.86 1.03 -9.29
N SER A 38 -28.74 1.24 -8.64
CA SER A 38 -28.12 0.27 -7.72
C SER A 38 -28.00 0.87 -6.33
N TYR A 39 -28.71 0.29 -5.37
CA TYR A 39 -28.53 0.62 -3.96
C TYR A 39 -27.13 0.25 -3.45
N GLN A 40 -26.64 -0.94 -3.83
CA GLN A 40 -25.31 -1.41 -3.38
C GLN A 40 -24.18 -0.49 -3.80
N ASN A 41 -24.29 0.11 -4.98
CA ASN A 41 -23.26 1.02 -5.52
C ASN A 41 -23.56 2.49 -5.26
N GLY A 42 -24.76 2.83 -4.78
CA GLY A 42 -25.21 4.20 -4.62
C GLY A 42 -25.31 4.96 -5.94
N THR A 43 -25.57 4.27 -7.07
CA THR A 43 -25.51 4.88 -8.42
C THR A 43 -26.78 4.63 -9.23
N GLY A 44 -27.03 5.52 -10.21
CA GLY A 44 -28.05 5.36 -11.24
C GLY A 44 -27.48 5.60 -12.63
N GLU A 45 -27.81 4.75 -13.58
CA GLU A 45 -27.43 4.90 -14.99
C GLU A 45 -28.70 5.16 -15.81
N PHE A 46 -28.73 6.25 -16.57
CA PHE A 46 -29.87 6.63 -17.41
C PHE A 46 -29.39 6.85 -18.83
N THR A 47 -30.04 6.23 -19.80
CA THR A 47 -29.92 6.56 -21.23
C THR A 47 -31.17 7.31 -21.65
N PHE A 48 -30.99 8.45 -22.30
CA PHE A 48 -32.10 9.33 -22.63
C PHE A 48 -31.92 10.00 -24.01
N ASP A 49 -32.99 10.52 -24.56
CA ASP A 49 -33.00 11.35 -25.77
C ASP A 49 -32.85 12.83 -25.37
N SER A 50 -31.67 13.41 -25.64
CA SER A 50 -31.36 14.79 -25.24
C SER A 50 -32.16 15.86 -26.01
N ASP A 51 -32.88 15.49 -27.07
CA ASP A 51 -33.84 16.36 -27.73
C ASP A 51 -35.18 16.47 -26.97
N ILE A 52 -35.45 15.54 -26.01
CA ILE A 52 -36.72 15.46 -25.26
C ILE A 52 -36.53 15.79 -23.77
N ILE A 53 -35.49 15.28 -23.13
CA ILE A 53 -35.19 15.48 -21.70
C ILE A 53 -33.71 15.74 -21.50
N SER A 54 -33.38 16.72 -20.66
CA SER A 54 -31.99 17.05 -20.33
C SER A 54 -31.53 16.28 -19.11
N LYS A 55 -30.19 16.10 -18.96
CA LYS A 55 -29.58 15.51 -17.78
C LYS A 55 -29.93 16.24 -16.49
N ASN A 56 -30.06 17.57 -16.54
CA ASN A 56 -30.41 18.39 -15.37
C ASN A 56 -31.85 18.13 -14.91
N GLU A 57 -32.76 17.82 -15.80
CA GLU A 57 -34.14 17.44 -15.45
C GLU A 57 -34.19 16.08 -14.79
N ILE A 58 -33.34 15.11 -15.21
CA ILE A 58 -33.22 13.81 -14.54
C ILE A 58 -32.71 13.98 -13.12
N ILE A 59 -31.63 14.75 -12.92
CA ILE A 59 -31.05 15.05 -11.61
C ILE A 59 -32.07 15.77 -10.71
N SER A 60 -32.73 16.80 -11.24
CA SER A 60 -33.71 17.59 -10.51
C SER A 60 -34.91 16.75 -10.08
N ALA A 61 -35.38 15.83 -10.90
CA ALA A 61 -36.50 14.95 -10.57
C ALA A 61 -36.19 14.07 -9.35
N ILE A 62 -34.97 13.54 -9.24
CA ILE A 62 -34.54 12.75 -8.08
C ILE A 62 -34.41 13.65 -6.83
N ASN A 63 -33.81 14.82 -6.97
CA ASN A 63 -33.56 15.76 -5.87
C ASN A 63 -34.84 16.35 -5.29
N GLN A 64 -35.89 16.51 -6.09
CA GLN A 64 -37.19 17.02 -5.64
C GLN A 64 -37.89 16.11 -4.64
N THR A 65 -37.51 14.84 -4.56
CA THR A 65 -38.10 13.89 -3.59
C THR A 65 -37.75 14.21 -2.15
N LYS A 66 -36.74 15.06 -1.89
CA LYS A 66 -36.16 15.38 -0.58
C LYS A 66 -35.58 14.17 0.21
N ASN A 67 -35.86 12.95 -0.24
CA ASN A 67 -35.36 11.72 0.35
C ASN A 67 -34.03 11.27 -0.28
N TYR A 68 -33.78 11.69 -1.54
CA TYR A 68 -32.60 11.32 -2.29
C TYR A 68 -31.88 12.57 -2.78
N SER A 69 -30.57 12.48 -2.88
CA SER A 69 -29.72 13.51 -3.48
C SER A 69 -28.92 12.90 -4.62
N ALA A 70 -29.27 13.26 -5.85
CA ALA A 70 -28.57 12.85 -7.04
C ALA A 70 -27.67 14.00 -7.54
N LYS A 71 -26.47 13.66 -7.87
CA LYS A 71 -25.57 14.52 -8.64
C LYS A 71 -25.04 13.68 -9.80
N GLU A 72 -24.73 14.34 -10.92
CA GLU A 72 -24.00 13.65 -11.98
C GLU A 72 -22.82 12.96 -11.32
N THR A 73 -22.77 11.62 -11.43
CA THR A 73 -21.53 10.96 -11.07
C THR A 73 -20.51 11.74 -11.86
N ASN A 74 -19.61 12.42 -11.17
CA ASN A 74 -18.38 12.81 -11.81
C ASN A 74 -17.71 11.48 -12.25
N VAL A 75 -18.25 10.86 -13.32
CA VAL A 75 -17.40 10.27 -14.31
C VAL A 75 -16.53 11.46 -14.64
N LEU A 76 -15.36 11.47 -14.03
CA LEU A 76 -14.37 12.52 -14.19
C LEU A 76 -14.57 13.06 -15.58
N GLY A 77 -14.81 14.35 -15.69
CA GLY A 77 -14.84 14.99 -16.99
C GLY A 77 -13.46 14.79 -17.60
N TYR A 78 -13.20 13.58 -17.99
CA TYR A 78 -12.06 13.24 -18.83
C TYR A 78 -12.30 14.02 -20.09
N PHE A 79 -11.54 15.07 -20.25
CA PHE A 79 -11.53 15.79 -21.51
C PHE A 79 -11.29 14.73 -22.58
N ASN A 80 -12.31 14.49 -23.40
CA ASN A 80 -12.12 13.68 -24.59
C ASN A 80 -11.35 14.58 -25.57
N LEU A 81 -10.05 14.36 -25.63
CA LEU A 81 -9.17 15.17 -26.48
C LEU A 81 -9.41 14.93 -27.99
N ASN A 82 -10.37 14.04 -28.32
CA ASN A 82 -10.69 13.66 -29.71
C ASN A 82 -9.44 13.32 -30.56
N THR A 83 -8.43 12.75 -29.89
CA THR A 83 -7.17 12.34 -30.51
C THR A 83 -6.82 10.91 -30.15
N THR A 84 -6.09 10.26 -31.02
CA THR A 84 -5.45 8.97 -30.76
C THR A 84 -3.93 9.11 -30.65
N HIS A 85 -3.41 10.36 -30.75
CA HIS A 85 -1.99 10.68 -30.64
C HIS A 85 -1.72 11.58 -29.45
N PHE A 86 -0.79 11.20 -28.59
CA PHE A 86 -0.46 11.86 -27.34
C PHE A 86 1.04 12.15 -27.25
N ASP A 87 1.42 13.13 -26.44
CA ASP A 87 2.83 13.29 -26.07
C ASP A 87 3.24 12.12 -25.14
N LEU A 88 2.36 11.78 -24.19
CA LEU A 88 2.62 10.74 -23.19
C LEU A 88 1.42 9.79 -23.05
N ILE A 89 1.70 8.49 -23.02
CA ILE A 89 0.76 7.49 -22.54
C ILE A 89 1.28 6.87 -21.26
N ILE A 90 0.44 6.88 -20.21
CA ILE A 90 0.71 6.26 -18.90
C ILE A 90 -0.16 5.02 -18.77
N ILE A 91 0.44 3.86 -18.61
CA ILE A 91 -0.26 2.58 -18.44
C ILE A 91 -0.29 2.24 -16.95
N GLY A 92 -1.42 2.47 -16.30
CA GLY A 92 -1.66 2.32 -14.87
C GLY A 92 -2.46 3.50 -14.31
N GLY A 93 -3.07 3.31 -13.14
CA GLY A 93 -3.88 4.33 -12.45
C GLY A 93 -3.52 4.44 -10.96
N GLY A 94 -2.33 3.97 -10.55
CA GLY A 94 -1.81 4.07 -9.18
C GLY A 94 -0.97 5.33 -8.93
N SER A 95 -0.30 5.36 -7.78
CA SER A 95 0.45 6.54 -7.32
C SER A 95 1.57 6.97 -8.26
N ALA A 96 2.28 6.03 -8.88
CA ALA A 96 3.29 6.34 -9.91
C ALA A 96 2.67 7.03 -11.12
N ALA A 97 1.54 6.49 -11.60
CA ALA A 97 0.82 7.03 -12.75
C ALA A 97 0.27 8.45 -12.48
N PHE A 98 -0.29 8.68 -11.29
CA PHE A 98 -0.77 10.01 -10.91
C PHE A 98 0.35 11.03 -10.76
N SER A 99 1.48 10.65 -10.15
CA SER A 99 2.64 11.53 -10.05
C SER A 99 3.19 11.87 -11.44
N ALA A 100 3.24 10.91 -12.34
CA ALA A 100 3.60 11.13 -13.74
C ALA A 100 2.62 12.07 -14.45
N ALA A 101 1.30 11.86 -14.28
CA ALA A 101 0.26 12.71 -14.88
C ALA A 101 0.30 14.16 -14.37
N ILE A 102 0.52 14.35 -13.06
CA ILE A 102 0.70 15.69 -12.47
C ILE A 102 1.91 16.39 -13.10
N LYS A 103 3.04 15.68 -13.20
CA LYS A 103 4.24 16.25 -13.80
C LYS A 103 4.07 16.52 -15.29
N ALA A 104 3.37 15.67 -16.03
CA ALA A 104 3.05 15.87 -17.43
C ALA A 104 2.15 17.11 -17.63
N ASN A 105 1.15 17.30 -16.76
CA ASN A 105 0.29 18.50 -16.79
C ASN A 105 1.08 19.78 -16.49
N GLU A 106 2.04 19.76 -15.55
CA GLU A 106 2.94 20.91 -15.30
C GLU A 106 3.77 21.29 -16.52
N LEU A 107 4.11 20.31 -17.38
CA LEU A 107 4.85 20.52 -18.62
C LEU A 107 3.93 20.83 -19.84
N GLY A 108 2.61 20.85 -19.65
CA GLY A 108 1.63 21.11 -20.70
C GLY A 108 1.46 19.96 -21.71
N LEU A 109 1.89 18.73 -21.36
CA LEU A 109 1.86 17.58 -22.26
C LEU A 109 0.43 17.03 -22.42
N THR A 110 0.06 16.68 -23.65
CA THR A 110 -1.15 15.90 -23.92
C THR A 110 -0.93 14.46 -23.45
N THR A 111 -1.74 14.03 -22.49
CA THR A 111 -1.51 12.78 -21.78
C THR A 111 -2.74 11.87 -21.82
N LEU A 112 -2.53 10.59 -22.13
CA LEU A 112 -3.51 9.53 -21.94
C LEU A 112 -3.08 8.64 -20.76
N MET A 113 -3.94 8.49 -19.75
CA MET A 113 -3.78 7.51 -18.68
C MET A 113 -4.75 6.35 -18.90
N ILE A 114 -4.25 5.12 -18.81
CA ILE A 114 -5.05 3.91 -19.01
C ILE A 114 -5.06 3.11 -17.73
N ASN A 115 -6.23 2.99 -17.09
CA ASN A 115 -6.42 2.24 -15.87
C ASN A 115 -7.12 0.91 -16.12
N ALA A 116 -6.73 -0.14 -15.40
CA ALA A 116 -7.41 -1.44 -15.43
C ALA A 116 -7.25 -2.23 -14.13
N GLY A 117 -8.24 -3.06 -13.85
CA GLY A 117 -8.25 -4.01 -12.72
C GLY A 117 -8.70 -3.35 -11.42
N LEU A 118 -7.83 -2.63 -10.71
CA LEU A 118 -8.23 -1.86 -9.53
C LEU A 118 -8.84 -0.51 -9.93
N PRO A 119 -9.72 0.05 -9.09
CA PRO A 119 -10.18 1.44 -9.28
C PRO A 119 -9.01 2.42 -9.31
N ILE A 120 -9.24 3.60 -9.88
CA ILE A 120 -8.30 4.72 -9.88
C ILE A 120 -7.73 4.94 -8.47
N GLY A 121 -6.42 5.26 -8.40
CA GLY A 121 -5.64 5.33 -7.16
C GLY A 121 -4.82 4.06 -6.86
N GLY A 122 -5.10 2.96 -7.57
CA GLY A 122 -4.32 1.72 -7.52
C GLY A 122 -4.31 1.05 -6.14
N THR A 123 -3.25 0.31 -5.85
CA THR A 123 -3.15 -0.54 -4.66
C THR A 123 -3.23 0.25 -3.36
N CYS A 124 -2.49 1.35 -3.21
CA CYS A 124 -2.31 2.03 -1.93
C CYS A 124 -3.64 2.51 -1.32
N VAL A 125 -4.45 3.26 -2.07
CA VAL A 125 -5.71 3.80 -1.54
C VAL A 125 -6.81 2.76 -1.47
N ASN A 126 -6.89 1.86 -2.46
CA ASN A 126 -8.04 0.96 -2.56
C ASN A 126 -7.90 -0.31 -1.69
N VAL A 127 -6.72 -0.95 -1.69
CA VAL A 127 -6.54 -2.31 -1.13
C VAL A 127 -5.23 -2.49 -0.34
N GLY A 128 -4.45 -1.43 -0.17
CA GLY A 128 -3.13 -1.48 0.48
C GLY A 128 -3.05 -0.57 1.71
N CYS A 129 -2.28 0.52 1.61
CA CYS A 129 -1.88 1.37 2.74
C CYS A 129 -3.08 1.92 3.53
N ILE A 130 -4.09 2.49 2.85
CA ILE A 130 -5.20 3.14 3.53
C ILE A 130 -6.07 2.12 4.29
N PRO A 131 -6.61 1.07 3.66
CA PRO A 131 -7.42 0.11 4.39
C PRO A 131 -6.64 -0.62 5.48
N SER A 132 -5.38 -1.01 5.25
CA SER A 132 -4.59 -1.72 6.26
C SER A 132 -4.28 -0.83 7.47
N LYS A 133 -3.84 0.42 7.28
CA LYS A 133 -3.51 1.34 8.38
C LYS A 133 -4.76 1.77 9.17
N ASN A 134 -5.91 1.87 8.51
CA ASN A 134 -7.16 2.09 9.21
C ASN A 134 -7.50 0.90 10.14
N ILE A 135 -7.46 -0.34 9.63
CA ILE A 135 -7.73 -1.53 10.44
C ILE A 135 -6.71 -1.70 11.57
N ILE A 136 -5.42 -1.44 11.31
CA ILE A 136 -4.37 -1.46 12.35
C ILE A 136 -4.70 -0.47 13.47
N ARG A 137 -5.08 0.78 13.16
CA ARG A 137 -5.43 1.77 14.19
C ARG A 137 -6.69 1.40 14.97
N VAL A 138 -7.69 0.79 14.33
CA VAL A 138 -8.86 0.23 15.04
C VAL A 138 -8.44 -0.90 15.97
N ALA A 139 -7.56 -1.80 15.50
CA ALA A 139 -7.05 -2.91 16.31
C ALA A 139 -6.22 -2.42 17.51
N GLU A 140 -5.40 -1.39 17.34
CA GLU A 140 -4.68 -0.73 18.44
C GLU A 140 -5.65 -0.13 19.47
N ALA A 141 -6.69 0.57 19.01
CA ALA A 141 -7.71 1.14 19.90
C ALA A 141 -8.41 0.05 20.73
N ASN A 142 -8.75 -1.10 20.11
CA ASN A 142 -9.29 -2.25 20.82
C ASN A 142 -8.30 -2.83 21.81
N TYR A 143 -7.04 -2.97 21.42
CA TYR A 143 -5.99 -3.50 22.29
C TYR A 143 -5.82 -2.63 23.54
N HIS A 144 -5.74 -1.32 23.42
CA HIS A 144 -5.65 -0.39 24.55
C HIS A 144 -6.91 -0.36 25.44
N ALA A 145 -8.09 -0.64 24.87
CA ALA A 145 -9.31 -0.77 25.64
C ALA A 145 -9.37 -2.07 26.47
N THR A 146 -8.63 -3.09 26.06
CA THR A 146 -8.60 -4.42 26.68
C THR A 146 -7.32 -4.68 27.49
N HIS A 147 -6.27 -3.89 27.30
CA HIS A 147 -4.96 -4.03 27.95
C HIS A 147 -4.46 -2.69 28.47
N SER A 148 -3.81 -2.68 29.60
CA SER A 148 -3.18 -1.49 30.15
C SER A 148 -1.80 -1.81 30.69
N ASN A 149 -0.82 -0.99 30.37
CA ASN A 149 0.52 -1.06 30.94
C ASN A 149 0.59 -0.49 32.38
N PHE A 150 -0.49 0.12 32.88
CA PHE A 150 -0.56 0.75 34.19
C PHE A 150 -1.47 -0.05 35.13
N SER A 151 -0.92 -0.47 36.27
CA SER A 151 -1.63 -1.31 37.25
C SER A 151 -2.89 -0.65 37.85
N GLY A 152 -2.95 0.69 37.84
CA GLY A 152 -4.11 1.45 38.32
C GLY A 152 -5.28 1.52 37.33
N ILE A 153 -5.07 1.10 36.08
CA ILE A 153 -6.12 1.07 35.06
C ILE A 153 -6.58 -0.38 34.88
N LYS A 154 -7.86 -0.62 35.13
CA LYS A 154 -8.50 -1.92 34.87
C LYS A 154 -9.28 -1.84 33.57
N PRO A 155 -8.78 -2.41 32.47
CA PRO A 155 -9.50 -2.41 31.20
C PRO A 155 -10.83 -3.16 31.33
N ASN A 156 -11.89 -2.63 30.74
CA ASN A 156 -13.23 -3.20 30.84
C ASN A 156 -13.68 -3.90 29.56
N GLY A 157 -12.76 -4.00 28.59
CA GLY A 157 -13.01 -4.55 27.26
C GLY A 157 -13.71 -3.57 26.32
N ALA A 158 -13.81 -3.98 25.07
CA ALA A 158 -14.58 -3.27 24.05
C ALA A 158 -15.46 -4.27 23.29
N ALA A 159 -16.68 -3.87 22.96
CA ALA A 159 -17.50 -4.61 22.02
C ALA A 159 -17.07 -4.23 20.58
N ILE A 160 -16.80 -5.21 19.75
CA ILE A 160 -16.42 -5.01 18.36
C ILE A 160 -17.63 -5.24 17.46
N ASP A 161 -18.02 -4.22 16.69
CA ASP A 161 -18.87 -4.37 15.50
C ASP A 161 -17.96 -4.40 14.27
N PHE A 162 -17.50 -5.60 13.90
CA PHE A 162 -16.59 -5.78 12.78
C PHE A 162 -17.21 -5.31 11.46
N ALA A 163 -18.49 -5.54 11.24
CA ALA A 163 -19.17 -5.08 10.04
C ALA A 163 -19.19 -3.54 9.93
N GLN A 164 -19.35 -2.83 11.07
CA GLN A 164 -19.26 -1.37 11.08
C GLN A 164 -17.84 -0.89 10.77
N ILE A 165 -16.82 -1.52 11.34
CA ILE A 165 -15.40 -1.23 11.03
C ILE A 165 -15.14 -1.32 9.52
N ILE A 166 -15.64 -2.37 8.88
CA ILE A 166 -15.47 -2.55 7.44
C ILE A 166 -16.24 -1.50 6.63
N ARG A 167 -17.46 -1.12 7.05
CA ARG A 167 -18.22 -0.03 6.40
C ARG A 167 -17.47 1.30 6.48
N ASP A 168 -16.97 1.65 7.66
CA ASP A 168 -16.23 2.91 7.89
C ASP A 168 -14.93 2.94 7.08
N LYS A 169 -14.19 1.82 7.04
CA LYS A 169 -13.01 1.66 6.19
C LYS A 169 -13.35 1.86 4.70
N LYS A 170 -14.43 1.24 4.20
CA LYS A 170 -14.88 1.41 2.80
C LYS A 170 -15.23 2.87 2.50
N GLN A 171 -15.90 3.56 3.42
CA GLN A 171 -16.22 4.98 3.27
C GLN A 171 -14.97 5.87 3.27
N LEU A 172 -14.01 5.59 4.15
CA LEU A 172 -12.71 6.28 4.18
C LEU A 172 -11.97 6.14 2.85
N VAL A 173 -11.87 4.91 2.33
CA VAL A 173 -11.23 4.62 1.04
C VAL A 173 -11.89 5.43 -0.08
N LYS A 174 -13.23 5.38 -0.19
CA LYS A 174 -13.98 6.13 -1.19
C LYS A 174 -13.73 7.65 -1.10
N ASN A 175 -13.74 8.20 0.11
CA ASN A 175 -13.49 9.62 0.33
C ASN A 175 -12.08 10.04 -0.06
N LEU A 176 -11.08 9.23 0.27
CA LEU A 176 -9.68 9.52 -0.06
C LEU A 176 -9.40 9.33 -1.56
N GLN A 177 -9.98 8.30 -2.17
CA GLN A 177 -9.92 8.12 -3.62
C GLN A 177 -10.45 9.38 -4.35
N GLN A 178 -11.63 9.88 -3.95
CA GLN A 178 -12.19 11.08 -4.52
C GLN A 178 -11.26 12.28 -4.33
N LYS A 179 -10.94 12.63 -3.08
CA LYS A 179 -10.21 13.85 -2.75
C LYS A 179 -8.75 13.87 -3.17
N LYS A 180 -8.06 12.71 -3.16
CA LYS A 180 -6.61 12.64 -3.36
C LYS A 180 -6.19 12.17 -4.75
N TYR A 181 -7.15 11.68 -5.54
CA TYR A 181 -6.89 11.25 -6.91
C TYR A 181 -7.82 11.96 -7.89
N LEU A 182 -9.12 11.75 -7.78
CA LEU A 182 -10.07 12.23 -8.77
C LEU A 182 -10.18 13.76 -8.80
N ASP A 183 -10.30 14.41 -7.64
CA ASP A 183 -10.36 15.87 -7.54
C ASP A 183 -9.04 16.53 -7.96
N VAL A 184 -7.89 15.86 -7.75
CA VAL A 184 -6.57 16.40 -8.10
C VAL A 184 -6.41 16.58 -9.61
N VAL A 185 -6.93 15.65 -10.39
CA VAL A 185 -6.80 15.68 -11.86
C VAL A 185 -8.05 16.23 -12.58
N GLY A 186 -9.09 16.55 -11.82
CA GLY A 186 -10.38 17.00 -12.35
C GLY A 186 -10.31 18.24 -13.25
N ASP A 187 -9.34 19.13 -13.02
CA ASP A 187 -9.13 20.36 -13.80
C ASP A 187 -8.05 20.23 -14.88
N PHE A 188 -7.45 19.05 -15.08
CA PHE A 188 -6.37 18.85 -16.05
C PHE A 188 -6.93 18.74 -17.49
N LYS A 189 -6.90 19.84 -18.21
CA LYS A 189 -7.44 19.92 -19.57
C LYS A 189 -6.69 19.07 -20.61
N ASN A 190 -5.43 18.74 -20.33
CA ASN A 190 -4.57 17.98 -21.22
C ASN A 190 -4.49 16.49 -20.86
N LEU A 191 -5.26 16.04 -19.87
CA LEU A 191 -5.28 14.64 -19.43
C LEU A 191 -6.59 13.97 -19.84
N GLN A 192 -6.48 12.89 -20.59
CA GLN A 192 -7.56 11.94 -20.82
C GLN A 192 -7.30 10.67 -20.00
N ILE A 193 -8.32 10.15 -19.32
CA ILE A 193 -8.23 8.87 -18.62
C ILE A 193 -9.25 7.90 -19.21
N ILE A 194 -8.85 6.68 -19.49
CA ILE A 194 -9.73 5.62 -19.99
C ILE A 194 -9.56 4.34 -19.17
N GLU A 195 -10.64 3.59 -19.04
CA GLU A 195 -10.63 2.28 -18.42
C GLU A 195 -10.44 1.20 -19.48
N GLY A 196 -9.42 0.36 -19.29
CA GLY A 196 -9.16 -0.75 -20.20
C GLY A 196 -7.80 -1.37 -20.05
N TRP A 197 -7.66 -2.59 -20.56
CA TRP A 197 -6.39 -3.31 -20.59
C TRP A 197 -5.59 -2.88 -21.83
N ALA A 198 -4.39 -2.36 -21.61
CA ALA A 198 -3.46 -1.98 -22.67
C ALA A 198 -2.53 -3.14 -23.03
N GLU A 199 -2.26 -3.29 -24.33
CA GLU A 199 -1.21 -4.16 -24.86
C GLU A 199 -0.41 -3.44 -25.94
N PHE A 200 0.88 -3.64 -26.01
CA PHE A 200 1.72 -3.09 -27.07
C PHE A 200 1.52 -3.86 -28.38
N ILE A 201 1.34 -3.13 -29.47
CA ILE A 201 1.40 -3.66 -30.85
C ILE A 201 2.84 -3.55 -31.34
N ASP A 202 3.44 -2.39 -31.14
CA ASP A 202 4.84 -2.06 -31.41
C ASP A 202 5.33 -1.02 -30.36
N ASP A 203 6.54 -0.50 -30.52
CA ASP A 203 7.14 0.45 -29.58
C ASP A 203 6.51 1.84 -29.55
N LYS A 204 5.58 2.15 -30.46
CA LYS A 204 4.87 3.45 -30.59
C LYS A 204 3.36 3.35 -30.47
N THR A 205 2.83 2.13 -30.45
CA THR A 205 1.39 1.88 -30.55
C THR A 205 0.93 0.90 -29.49
N ILE A 206 -0.14 1.24 -28.81
CA ILE A 206 -0.85 0.34 -27.90
C ILE A 206 -2.29 0.13 -28.37
N LEU A 207 -2.82 -1.06 -28.07
CA LEU A 207 -4.21 -1.42 -28.24
C LEU A 207 -4.89 -1.47 -26.86
N VAL A 208 -6.06 -0.88 -26.72
CA VAL A 208 -6.83 -0.90 -25.48
C VAL A 208 -8.11 -1.73 -25.68
N ASN A 209 -8.31 -2.75 -24.80
CA ASN A 209 -9.44 -3.67 -24.87
C ASN A 209 -9.62 -4.35 -26.25
N GLY A 210 -8.54 -4.53 -27.01
CA GLY A 210 -8.57 -5.13 -28.33
C GLY A 210 -9.26 -4.29 -29.43
N LYS A 211 -9.50 -2.98 -29.20
CA LYS A 211 -10.32 -2.17 -30.12
C LYS A 211 -9.78 -0.78 -30.41
N GLY A 212 -9.29 -0.07 -29.42
CA GLY A 212 -8.81 1.31 -29.57
C GLY A 212 -7.29 1.35 -29.73
N GLU A 213 -6.78 1.86 -30.86
CA GLU A 213 -5.35 2.09 -31.07
C GLU A 213 -4.96 3.50 -30.66
N TYR A 214 -3.89 3.62 -29.87
CA TYR A 214 -3.34 4.89 -29.42
C TYR A 214 -1.83 4.91 -29.59
N THR A 215 -1.30 6.07 -29.97
CA THR A 215 0.14 6.27 -30.16
C THR A 215 0.65 7.39 -29.27
N ALA A 216 1.93 7.35 -28.93
CA ALA A 216 2.56 8.41 -28.16
C ALA A 216 4.03 8.62 -28.54
N ILE A 217 4.55 9.81 -28.20
CA ILE A 217 5.97 10.11 -28.29
C ILE A 217 6.72 9.30 -27.22
N LYS A 218 6.15 9.22 -25.98
CA LYS A 218 6.73 8.47 -24.86
C LYS A 218 5.66 7.65 -24.12
N PHE A 219 6.11 6.55 -23.50
CA PHE A 219 5.26 5.68 -22.67
C PHE A 219 5.85 5.55 -21.27
N ILE A 220 4.98 5.50 -20.26
CA ILE A 220 5.34 5.13 -18.88
C ILE A 220 4.51 3.91 -18.46
N ILE A 221 5.19 2.80 -18.17
CA ILE A 221 4.57 1.60 -17.62
C ILE A 221 4.56 1.74 -16.09
N ALA A 222 3.36 1.90 -15.52
CA ALA A 222 3.11 2.12 -14.09
C ALA A 222 2.04 1.15 -13.55
N THR A 223 2.08 -0.10 -14.05
CA THR A 223 1.05 -1.13 -13.79
C THR A 223 1.16 -1.77 -12.41
N GLY A 224 2.23 -1.47 -11.67
CA GLY A 224 2.44 -1.94 -10.31
C GLY A 224 2.67 -3.45 -10.20
N ALA A 225 2.25 -4.01 -9.08
CA ALA A 225 2.39 -5.44 -8.78
C ALA A 225 1.06 -6.05 -8.31
N ILE A 226 0.97 -7.36 -8.40
CA ILE A 226 -0.13 -8.18 -7.89
C ILE A 226 0.39 -9.18 -6.87
N THR A 227 -0.49 -9.70 -6.01
CA THR A 227 -0.13 -10.75 -5.05
C THR A 227 0.46 -11.96 -5.79
N ASN A 228 1.60 -12.44 -5.31
CA ASN A 228 2.20 -13.66 -5.82
C ASN A 228 1.50 -14.86 -5.17
N ILE A 229 0.68 -15.56 -5.94
CA ILE A 229 0.06 -16.82 -5.53
C ILE A 229 1.01 -17.96 -5.88
N PRO A 230 1.59 -18.67 -4.90
CA PRO A 230 2.52 -19.76 -5.16
C PRO A 230 1.80 -20.94 -5.80
N SER A 231 2.52 -21.66 -6.67
CA SER A 231 1.99 -22.90 -7.25
C SER A 231 2.17 -24.03 -6.23
N ILE A 232 1.16 -24.24 -5.39
CA ILE A 232 1.08 -25.31 -4.40
C ILE A 232 -0.14 -26.17 -4.70
N GLU A 233 0.02 -27.49 -4.61
CA GLU A 233 -1.06 -28.46 -4.85
C GLU A 233 -2.28 -28.12 -3.98
N GLY A 234 -3.48 -28.10 -4.56
CA GLY A 234 -4.74 -27.85 -3.88
C GLY A 234 -5.00 -26.40 -3.44
N LEU A 235 -4.03 -25.48 -3.56
CA LEU A 235 -4.24 -24.09 -3.12
C LEU A 235 -5.38 -23.40 -3.87
N ASN A 236 -5.53 -23.64 -5.16
CA ASN A 236 -6.62 -23.08 -5.98
C ASN A 236 -7.97 -23.78 -5.76
N GLU A 237 -8.02 -24.86 -4.99
CA GLU A 237 -9.23 -25.62 -4.67
C GLU A 237 -9.87 -25.17 -3.34
N ILE A 238 -9.16 -24.34 -2.56
CA ILE A 238 -9.64 -23.76 -1.31
C ILE A 238 -10.02 -22.28 -1.49
N ASP A 239 -10.88 -21.77 -0.61
CA ASP A 239 -11.28 -20.36 -0.58
C ASP A 239 -10.24 -19.52 0.19
N PHE A 240 -9.04 -19.39 -0.38
CA PHE A 240 -8.00 -18.56 0.23
C PHE A 240 -8.26 -17.07 0.02
N LEU A 241 -7.73 -16.27 0.92
CA LEU A 241 -7.77 -14.82 0.88
C LEU A 241 -6.40 -14.23 0.54
N THR A 242 -6.42 -13.02 0.03
CA THR A 242 -5.27 -12.12 -0.03
C THR A 242 -5.57 -10.88 0.82
N ASN A 243 -4.63 -9.94 0.95
CA ASN A 243 -4.91 -8.66 1.58
C ASN A 243 -6.15 -7.95 0.98
N ILE A 244 -6.39 -8.12 -0.32
CA ILE A 244 -7.52 -7.50 -1.02
C ILE A 244 -8.85 -8.06 -0.49
N SER A 245 -9.03 -9.36 -0.55
CA SER A 245 -10.29 -10.02 -0.14
C SER A 245 -10.46 -10.10 1.37
N LEU A 246 -9.37 -10.17 2.14
CA LEU A 246 -9.41 -10.17 3.60
C LEU A 246 -9.98 -8.86 4.16
N PHE A 247 -9.55 -7.72 3.61
CA PHE A 247 -10.03 -6.41 4.05
C PHE A 247 -11.47 -6.11 3.62
N ASP A 248 -12.09 -6.94 2.78
CA ASP A 248 -13.48 -6.80 2.35
C ASP A 248 -14.45 -7.76 3.03
N LEU A 249 -13.96 -8.64 3.90
CA LEU A 249 -14.83 -9.52 4.70
C LEU A 249 -15.80 -8.70 5.54
N GLU A 250 -17.09 -9.07 5.50
CA GLU A 250 -18.13 -8.44 6.32
C GLU A 250 -18.27 -9.09 7.70
N ALA A 251 -17.81 -10.33 7.84
CA ALA A 251 -17.77 -11.07 9.10
C ALA A 251 -16.33 -11.33 9.51
N GLN A 252 -16.04 -11.12 10.78
CA GLN A 252 -14.72 -11.41 11.35
C GLN A 252 -14.47 -12.93 11.32
N PRO A 253 -13.33 -13.40 10.77
CA PRO A 253 -12.99 -14.82 10.83
C PRO A 253 -12.60 -15.21 12.26
N GLU A 254 -13.04 -16.40 12.69
CA GLU A 254 -12.67 -16.95 14.00
C GLU A 254 -11.15 -17.21 14.09
N SER A 255 -10.57 -17.71 13.00
CA SER A 255 -9.14 -17.95 12.88
C SER A 255 -8.63 -17.68 11.47
N ILE A 256 -7.33 -17.38 11.37
CA ILE A 256 -6.62 -17.26 10.10
C ILE A 256 -5.24 -17.90 10.19
N THR A 257 -4.87 -18.63 9.13
CA THR A 257 -3.48 -19.03 8.89
C THR A 257 -2.91 -18.21 7.74
N ILE A 258 -1.87 -17.42 8.03
CA ILE A 258 -1.20 -16.53 7.08
C ILE A 258 0.03 -17.21 6.52
N MET A 259 0.15 -17.25 5.20
CA MET A 259 1.33 -17.75 4.49
C MET A 259 2.26 -16.58 4.16
N GLY A 260 3.38 -16.49 4.88
CA GLY A 260 4.41 -15.47 4.72
C GLY A 260 4.47 -14.47 5.88
N ALA A 261 5.68 -14.26 6.40
CA ALA A 261 6.02 -13.35 7.49
C ALA A 261 6.77 -12.10 7.00
N GLY A 262 6.40 -11.59 5.83
CA GLY A 262 6.82 -10.28 5.32
C GLY A 262 5.96 -9.14 5.91
N TYR A 263 6.19 -7.92 5.46
CA TYR A 263 5.51 -6.69 5.92
C TYR A 263 3.98 -6.85 5.99
N ILE A 264 3.36 -7.31 4.88
CA ILE A 264 1.90 -7.46 4.78
C ILE A 264 1.39 -8.53 5.74
N GLY A 265 2.06 -9.69 5.80
CA GLY A 265 1.63 -10.80 6.66
C GLY A 265 1.68 -10.44 8.14
N LEU A 266 2.73 -9.75 8.59
CA LEU A 266 2.91 -9.35 9.98
C LEU A 266 1.92 -8.25 10.42
N GLU A 267 1.67 -7.27 9.55
CA GLU A 267 0.66 -6.22 9.79
C GLU A 267 -0.74 -6.81 9.92
N ILE A 268 -1.12 -7.71 9.01
CA ILE A 268 -2.40 -8.43 9.05
C ILE A 268 -2.49 -9.27 10.33
N ALA A 269 -1.43 -10.02 10.65
CA ALA A 269 -1.39 -10.90 11.81
C ALA A 269 -1.68 -10.13 13.10
N MET A 270 -0.98 -9.05 13.34
CA MET A 270 -1.13 -8.25 14.55
C MET A 270 -2.51 -7.57 14.61
N ALA A 271 -2.97 -6.99 13.49
CA ALA A 271 -4.26 -6.32 13.45
C ALA A 271 -5.42 -7.29 13.74
N TYR A 272 -5.47 -8.43 13.07
CA TYR A 272 -6.55 -9.40 13.27
C TYR A 272 -6.47 -10.09 14.64
N ASN A 273 -5.27 -10.39 15.14
CA ASN A 273 -5.09 -10.92 16.50
C ASN A 273 -5.66 -9.96 17.56
N ARG A 274 -5.35 -8.67 17.43
CA ARG A 274 -5.84 -7.62 18.34
C ARG A 274 -7.34 -7.34 18.19
N LEU A 275 -7.96 -7.72 17.10
CA LEU A 275 -9.41 -7.75 16.93
C LEU A 275 -10.07 -9.03 17.48
N GLY A 276 -9.29 -10.00 17.97
CA GLY A 276 -9.79 -11.22 18.58
C GLY A 276 -9.84 -12.45 17.67
N THR A 277 -9.34 -12.36 16.43
CA THR A 277 -9.14 -13.51 15.54
C THR A 277 -7.93 -14.32 16.00
N LYS A 278 -8.01 -15.64 16.05
CA LYS A 278 -6.86 -16.51 16.30
C LYS A 278 -5.94 -16.51 15.08
N VAL A 279 -4.66 -16.18 15.28
CA VAL A 279 -3.72 -16.00 14.18
C VAL A 279 -2.56 -16.97 14.25
N ARG A 280 -2.28 -17.63 13.13
CA ARG A 280 -1.08 -18.42 12.87
C ARG A 280 -0.36 -17.87 11.63
N ILE A 281 0.97 -17.87 11.67
CA ILE A 281 1.84 -17.54 10.53
C ILE A 281 2.67 -18.77 10.18
N ILE A 282 2.64 -19.17 8.89
CA ILE A 282 3.55 -20.15 8.31
C ILE A 282 4.58 -19.41 7.47
N GLU A 283 5.86 -19.54 7.82
CA GLU A 283 6.96 -18.89 7.12
C GLU A 283 7.97 -19.95 6.64
N PHE A 284 8.28 -19.93 5.35
CA PHE A 284 9.19 -20.90 4.74
C PHE A 284 10.67 -20.59 5.00
N THR A 285 10.98 -19.35 5.38
CA THR A 285 12.33 -18.93 5.79
C THR A 285 12.56 -19.14 7.29
N ASP A 286 13.80 -18.94 7.71
CA ASP A 286 14.24 -19.18 9.09
C ASP A 286 13.71 -18.19 10.12
N ARG A 287 13.13 -17.06 9.70
CA ARG A 287 12.65 -16.00 10.59
C ARG A 287 11.65 -15.05 9.92
N VAL A 288 10.93 -14.31 10.72
CA VAL A 288 10.09 -13.19 10.25
C VAL A 288 10.97 -12.06 9.70
N LEU A 289 10.45 -11.22 8.80
CA LEU A 289 11.18 -10.11 8.17
C LEU A 289 12.58 -10.51 7.70
N ARG A 290 12.69 -11.60 6.95
CA ARG A 290 13.98 -12.18 6.49
C ARG A 290 14.91 -11.17 5.81
N THR A 291 14.36 -10.08 5.28
CA THR A 291 15.10 -8.97 4.66
C THR A 291 15.81 -8.07 5.67
N GLN A 292 15.55 -8.22 6.96
CA GLN A 292 16.17 -7.47 8.04
C GLN A 292 17.18 -8.34 8.81
N THR A 293 18.04 -7.67 9.61
CA THR A 293 19.02 -8.37 10.44
C THR A 293 18.35 -9.24 11.50
N PRO A 294 19.01 -10.33 11.95
CA PRO A 294 18.40 -11.31 12.87
C PRO A 294 17.91 -10.72 14.20
N ASP A 295 18.55 -9.68 14.72
CA ASP A 295 18.16 -9.02 15.96
C ASP A 295 16.80 -8.30 15.82
N ILE A 296 16.53 -7.68 14.69
CA ILE A 296 15.22 -7.08 14.35
C ILE A 296 14.15 -8.16 14.32
N SER A 297 14.40 -9.24 13.58
CA SER A 297 13.46 -10.35 13.44
C SER A 297 13.11 -10.98 14.79
N LYS A 298 14.13 -11.26 15.62
CA LYS A 298 13.96 -11.89 16.92
C LYS A 298 13.16 -11.02 17.89
N GLU A 299 13.44 -9.72 17.92
CA GLU A 299 12.75 -8.78 18.79
C GLU A 299 11.27 -8.67 18.44
N LEU A 300 10.95 -8.48 17.14
CA LEU A 300 9.57 -8.41 16.69
C LEU A 300 8.82 -9.72 16.94
N GLU A 301 9.43 -10.86 16.59
CA GLU A 301 8.82 -12.19 16.78
C GLU A 301 8.47 -12.44 18.23
N MET A 302 9.37 -12.06 19.17
CA MET A 302 9.13 -12.18 20.60
C MET A 302 7.87 -11.41 21.04
N HIS A 303 7.70 -10.16 20.58
CA HIS A 303 6.53 -9.34 20.91
C HIS A 303 5.24 -9.92 20.33
N MET A 304 5.27 -10.38 19.08
CA MET A 304 4.09 -11.00 18.44
C MET A 304 3.67 -12.31 19.15
N ARG A 305 4.64 -13.14 19.53
CA ARG A 305 4.36 -14.37 20.31
C ARG A 305 3.78 -14.06 21.69
N ASN A 306 4.27 -13.03 22.35
CA ASN A 306 3.75 -12.58 23.66
C ASN A 306 2.28 -12.12 23.58
N GLU A 307 1.83 -11.65 22.40
CA GLU A 307 0.42 -11.34 22.14
C GLU A 307 -0.39 -12.58 21.69
N GLY A 308 0.19 -13.78 21.65
CA GLY A 308 -0.51 -15.03 21.35
C GLY A 308 -0.54 -15.43 19.88
N ILE A 309 0.20 -14.75 19.02
CA ILE A 309 0.32 -15.13 17.60
C ILE A 309 1.23 -16.35 17.49
N GLU A 310 0.73 -17.42 16.89
CA GLU A 310 1.53 -18.61 16.59
C GLU A 310 2.36 -18.38 15.33
N ILE A 311 3.69 -18.47 15.43
CA ILE A 311 4.62 -18.25 14.31
C ILE A 311 5.43 -19.53 14.09
N LEU A 312 5.39 -20.07 12.87
CA LEU A 312 6.05 -21.30 12.46
C LEU A 312 7.10 -20.99 11.37
N PRO A 313 8.34 -20.59 11.75
CA PRO A 313 9.44 -20.39 10.80
C PRO A 313 9.99 -21.74 10.33
N ASN A 314 10.59 -21.78 9.13
CA ASN A 314 11.05 -22.99 8.43
C ASN A 314 9.93 -24.01 8.13
N PHE A 315 8.68 -23.61 8.19
CA PHE A 315 7.55 -24.47 7.78
C PHE A 315 7.16 -24.13 6.34
N ARG A 316 7.16 -25.14 5.49
CA ARG A 316 6.82 -24.99 4.08
C ARG A 316 5.51 -25.71 3.78
N ALA A 317 4.45 -24.95 3.49
CA ALA A 317 3.21 -25.51 2.96
C ALA A 317 3.48 -26.15 1.59
N ILE A 318 3.07 -27.41 1.41
CA ILE A 318 3.31 -28.21 0.22
C ILE A 318 2.03 -28.67 -0.46
N LYS A 319 0.91 -28.75 0.29
CA LYS A 319 -0.38 -29.16 -0.23
C LYS A 319 -1.52 -28.57 0.62
N PHE A 320 -2.65 -28.29 -0.01
CA PHE A 320 -3.89 -27.88 0.63
C PHE A 320 -5.01 -28.86 0.29
N GLU A 321 -5.86 -29.17 1.26
CA GLU A 321 -7.05 -29.98 1.07
C GLU A 321 -8.25 -29.34 1.75
N LYS A 322 -9.39 -29.34 1.07
CA LYS A 322 -10.67 -28.95 1.68
C LYS A 322 -11.29 -30.14 2.40
N SER A 323 -11.59 -29.98 3.69
CA SER A 323 -12.23 -31.00 4.53
C SER A 323 -13.46 -30.42 5.23
N GLY A 324 -14.61 -30.51 4.57
CA GLY A 324 -15.82 -29.79 5.00
C GLY A 324 -15.60 -28.28 4.95
N ASP A 325 -15.83 -27.61 6.09
CA ASP A 325 -15.63 -26.16 6.24
C ASP A 325 -14.20 -25.80 6.64
N LYS A 326 -13.31 -26.77 6.79
CA LYS A 326 -11.93 -26.59 7.22
C LYS A 326 -10.96 -26.78 6.06
N THR A 327 -9.77 -26.20 6.19
CA THR A 327 -8.63 -26.44 5.30
C THR A 327 -7.57 -27.23 6.04
N ILE A 328 -7.07 -28.32 5.45
CA ILE A 328 -5.90 -29.07 5.90
C ILE A 328 -4.70 -28.54 5.11
N ILE A 329 -3.68 -28.10 5.83
CA ILE A 329 -2.43 -27.58 5.27
C ILE A 329 -1.33 -28.59 5.57
N HIS A 330 -0.84 -29.28 4.58
CA HIS A 330 0.31 -30.19 4.71
C HIS A 330 1.59 -29.37 4.66
N CYS A 331 2.40 -29.48 5.69
CA CYS A 331 3.64 -28.72 5.82
C CYS A 331 4.84 -29.67 5.94
N LYS A 332 5.94 -29.27 5.31
CA LYS A 332 7.27 -29.81 5.62
C LYS A 332 7.87 -28.99 6.76
N CYS A 333 8.30 -29.70 7.82
CA CYS A 333 8.86 -29.12 9.05
C CYS A 333 10.38 -28.85 8.92
N PRO A 334 10.99 -28.08 9.85
CA PRO A 334 12.44 -27.78 9.86
C PRO A 334 13.33 -29.02 9.91
N ASP A 335 12.90 -30.07 10.62
CA ASP A 335 13.61 -31.36 10.75
C ASP A 335 13.43 -32.29 9.54
N GLY A 336 12.68 -31.83 8.53
CA GLY A 336 12.38 -32.60 7.31
C GLY A 336 11.16 -33.51 7.43
N SER A 337 10.54 -33.62 8.61
CA SER A 337 9.28 -34.34 8.81
C SER A 337 8.10 -33.62 8.17
N PHE A 338 6.95 -34.28 8.13
CA PHE A 338 5.71 -33.69 7.62
C PHE A 338 4.68 -33.61 8.74
N THR A 339 3.90 -32.55 8.72
CA THR A 339 2.78 -32.34 9.65
C THR A 339 1.57 -31.77 8.93
N GLU A 340 0.43 -31.93 9.55
CA GLU A 340 -0.83 -31.36 9.11
C GLU A 340 -1.28 -30.25 10.07
N ILE A 341 -1.68 -29.13 9.49
CA ILE A 341 -2.24 -28.00 10.23
C ILE A 341 -3.69 -27.88 9.78
N VAL A 342 -4.62 -28.00 10.73
CA VAL A 342 -6.04 -27.80 10.44
C VAL A 342 -6.40 -26.34 10.69
N GLU A 343 -6.88 -25.65 9.66
CA GLU A 343 -7.40 -24.29 9.73
C GLU A 343 -8.92 -24.31 9.62
N PRO A 344 -9.66 -24.03 10.72
CA PRO A 344 -11.12 -23.99 10.70
C PRO A 344 -11.70 -22.69 10.11
N GLY A 345 -10.88 -21.64 10.02
CA GLY A 345 -11.26 -20.33 9.50
C GLY A 345 -10.80 -20.12 8.06
N LYS A 346 -9.85 -19.20 7.86
CA LYS A 346 -9.40 -18.82 6.52
C LYS A 346 -7.89 -18.93 6.36
N VAL A 347 -7.45 -19.28 5.15
CA VAL A 347 -6.06 -19.18 4.72
C VAL A 347 -5.85 -17.86 4.03
N VAL A 348 -4.79 -17.12 4.40
CA VAL A 348 -4.42 -15.83 3.81
C VAL A 348 -3.07 -15.96 3.13
N VAL A 349 -3.01 -15.64 1.84
CA VAL A 349 -1.76 -15.67 1.07
C VAL A 349 -1.11 -14.29 1.09
N ALA A 350 0.05 -14.19 1.77
CA ALA A 350 0.89 -13.00 1.90
C ALA A 350 2.36 -13.30 1.49
N SER A 351 2.54 -14.16 0.48
CA SER A 351 3.84 -14.70 0.03
C SER A 351 4.59 -13.75 -0.94
N GLY A 352 4.38 -12.44 -0.82
CA GLY A 352 5.00 -11.42 -1.64
C GLY A 352 4.18 -11.02 -2.87
N THR A 353 4.83 -10.24 -3.74
CA THR A 353 4.23 -9.68 -4.95
C THR A 353 5.02 -10.04 -6.20
N LYS A 354 4.40 -9.90 -7.35
CA LYS A 354 5.04 -10.02 -8.67
C LYS A 354 4.57 -8.90 -9.59
N PRO A 355 5.40 -8.47 -10.57
CA PRO A 355 5.05 -7.37 -11.46
C PRO A 355 3.80 -7.69 -12.29
N ASN A 356 2.96 -6.68 -12.49
CA ASN A 356 1.71 -6.81 -13.25
C ASN A 356 1.94 -6.49 -14.73
N ILE A 357 2.50 -7.45 -15.47
CA ILE A 357 2.93 -7.26 -16.87
C ILE A 357 2.26 -8.22 -17.86
N GLN A 358 1.47 -9.19 -17.39
CA GLN A 358 1.03 -10.35 -18.21
C GLN A 358 0.21 -9.96 -19.44
N LYS A 359 -0.52 -8.84 -19.37
CA LYS A 359 -1.39 -8.38 -20.47
C LYS A 359 -0.73 -7.37 -21.40
N LEU A 360 0.47 -6.89 -21.07
CA LEU A 360 1.14 -5.82 -21.82
C LEU A 360 1.77 -6.28 -23.14
N ARG A 361 1.96 -7.57 -23.36
CA ARG A 361 2.60 -8.14 -24.54
C ARG A 361 4.01 -7.57 -24.79
N LEU A 362 4.79 -7.46 -23.71
CA LEU A 362 6.16 -6.91 -23.75
C LEU A 362 7.11 -7.72 -24.66
N ASP A 363 6.78 -8.97 -24.93
CA ASP A 363 7.43 -9.83 -25.91
C ASP A 363 7.45 -9.24 -27.33
N LYS A 364 6.38 -8.57 -27.75
CA LYS A 364 6.24 -7.95 -29.08
C LYS A 364 7.24 -6.83 -29.32
N ILE A 365 7.62 -6.12 -28.26
CA ILE A 365 8.50 -4.96 -28.36
C ILE A 365 9.93 -5.26 -27.89
N GLY A 366 10.24 -6.47 -27.47
CA GLY A 366 11.59 -6.85 -27.02
C GLY A 366 12.04 -6.16 -25.74
N LEU A 367 11.10 -5.85 -24.82
CA LEU A 367 11.41 -5.21 -23.56
C LEU A 367 12.08 -6.19 -22.59
N THR A 368 13.21 -5.77 -21.99
CA THR A 368 14.04 -6.62 -21.13
C THR A 368 13.49 -6.72 -19.72
N LEU A 369 13.41 -7.94 -19.21
CA LEU A 369 13.02 -8.22 -17.82
C LEU A 369 14.24 -8.64 -16.98
N THR A 370 14.13 -8.43 -15.67
CA THR A 370 15.08 -8.97 -14.67
C THR A 370 14.83 -10.47 -14.45
N LYS A 371 15.73 -11.15 -13.74
CA LYS A 371 15.52 -12.58 -13.35
C LYS A 371 14.27 -12.79 -12.50
N SER A 372 13.82 -11.77 -11.75
CA SER A 372 12.61 -11.80 -10.93
C SER A 372 11.34 -11.40 -11.71
N GLY A 373 11.44 -11.18 -13.04
CA GLY A 373 10.32 -10.86 -13.91
C GLY A 373 9.91 -9.38 -13.93
N HIS A 374 10.61 -8.49 -13.22
CA HIS A 374 10.36 -7.06 -13.26
C HIS A 374 10.92 -6.42 -14.52
N ILE A 375 10.33 -5.31 -14.96
CA ILE A 375 10.88 -4.52 -16.06
C ILE A 375 12.24 -3.96 -15.65
N ARG A 376 13.26 -4.17 -16.49
CA ARG A 376 14.58 -3.64 -16.25
C ARG A 376 14.65 -2.18 -16.66
N VAL A 377 15.09 -1.32 -15.73
CA VAL A 377 15.37 0.11 -15.98
C VAL A 377 16.76 0.47 -15.51
N ASN A 378 17.27 1.61 -16.00
CA ASN A 378 18.45 2.27 -15.48
C ASN A 378 18.08 3.25 -14.34
N GLU A 379 19.05 3.98 -13.82
CA GLU A 379 18.87 4.98 -12.75
C GLU A 379 18.01 6.20 -13.16
N PHE A 380 17.70 6.36 -14.45
CA PHE A 380 16.85 7.39 -15.02
C PHE A 380 15.41 6.92 -15.30
N MET A 381 15.05 5.72 -14.90
CA MET A 381 13.77 5.03 -15.17
C MET A 381 13.59 4.63 -16.63
N GLU A 382 14.65 4.62 -17.44
CA GLU A 382 14.59 4.23 -18.85
C GLU A 382 14.71 2.72 -19.00
N THR A 383 13.91 2.14 -19.89
CA THR A 383 14.05 0.75 -20.31
C THR A 383 15.09 0.62 -21.44
N ASN A 384 15.27 -0.58 -21.98
CA ASN A 384 16.09 -0.78 -23.19
C ASN A 384 15.45 -0.21 -24.47
N ILE A 385 14.25 0.36 -24.39
CA ILE A 385 13.54 1.00 -25.52
C ILE A 385 13.43 2.49 -25.20
N SER A 386 14.06 3.32 -26.01
CA SER A 386 14.34 4.75 -25.73
C SER A 386 13.14 5.65 -25.49
N ASN A 387 11.95 5.24 -25.90
CA ASN A 387 10.70 5.97 -25.69
C ASN A 387 9.81 5.34 -24.62
N ILE A 388 10.26 4.26 -23.95
CA ILE A 388 9.49 3.55 -22.92
C ILE A 388 10.22 3.60 -21.58
N TYR A 389 9.53 4.11 -20.58
CA TYR A 389 9.94 4.20 -19.17
C TYR A 389 9.10 3.24 -18.33
N ALA A 390 9.61 2.82 -17.18
CA ALA A 390 8.84 2.03 -16.22
C ALA A 390 9.09 2.49 -14.78
N VAL A 391 8.05 2.48 -13.94
CA VAL A 391 8.07 3.06 -12.59
C VAL A 391 7.15 2.32 -11.61
N GLY A 392 7.46 2.39 -10.32
CA GLY A 392 6.70 1.73 -9.25
C GLY A 392 6.95 0.23 -9.21
N ASP A 393 6.08 -0.51 -8.56
CA ASP A 393 6.28 -1.93 -8.24
C ASP A 393 6.41 -2.87 -9.46
N VAL A 394 6.27 -2.36 -10.67
CA VAL A 394 6.54 -3.12 -11.91
C VAL A 394 8.03 -3.25 -12.18
N ILE A 395 8.87 -2.42 -11.55
CA ILE A 395 10.33 -2.47 -11.59
C ILE A 395 10.89 -2.98 -10.25
N ASN A 396 12.17 -3.37 -10.24
CA ASN A 396 12.80 -3.94 -9.03
C ASN A 396 13.44 -2.85 -8.15
N THR A 397 12.63 -1.94 -7.65
CA THR A 397 12.99 -0.89 -6.68
C THR A 397 12.22 -1.09 -5.37
N PRO A 398 12.51 -0.36 -4.28
CA PRO A 398 11.75 -0.49 -3.05
C PRO A 398 10.26 -0.21 -3.27
N SER A 399 9.40 -1.19 -3.04
CA SER A 399 7.96 -1.16 -3.34
C SER A 399 7.16 -0.37 -2.29
N PHE A 400 7.29 0.96 -2.30
CA PHE A 400 6.53 1.87 -1.47
C PHE A 400 5.81 2.92 -2.32
N VAL A 401 4.67 3.41 -1.80
CA VAL A 401 3.84 4.39 -2.51
C VAL A 401 4.59 5.69 -2.83
N TYR A 402 5.41 6.16 -1.90
CA TYR A 402 6.23 7.38 -2.08
C TYR A 402 7.41 7.15 -3.02
N THR A 403 7.97 5.94 -3.08
CA THR A 403 8.96 5.55 -4.09
C THR A 403 8.34 5.58 -5.48
N ALA A 404 7.19 4.95 -5.64
CA ALA A 404 6.45 4.93 -6.90
C ALA A 404 6.10 6.35 -7.40
N ALA A 405 5.65 7.24 -6.49
CA ALA A 405 5.37 8.64 -6.82
C ALA A 405 6.64 9.42 -7.21
N TYR A 406 7.75 9.21 -6.51
CA TYR A 406 9.04 9.80 -6.81
C TYR A 406 9.54 9.40 -8.20
N GLU A 407 9.48 8.12 -8.53
CA GLU A 407 9.88 7.55 -9.82
C GLU A 407 9.02 8.07 -10.97
N GLY A 408 7.69 8.16 -10.77
CA GLY A 408 6.77 8.69 -11.78
C GLY A 408 7.11 10.12 -12.20
N LYS A 409 7.46 10.97 -11.22
CA LYS A 409 7.94 12.34 -11.48
C LYS A 409 9.25 12.36 -12.25
N ILE A 410 10.24 11.55 -11.82
CA ILE A 410 11.56 11.46 -12.47
C ILE A 410 11.42 11.00 -13.91
N ALA A 411 10.63 9.96 -14.17
CA ALA A 411 10.45 9.42 -15.52
C ALA A 411 9.94 10.49 -16.50
N VAL A 412 8.94 11.29 -16.12
CA VAL A 412 8.42 12.37 -16.98
C VAL A 412 9.46 13.47 -17.19
N GLN A 413 10.19 13.88 -16.14
CA GLN A 413 11.25 14.86 -16.28
C GLN A 413 12.32 14.39 -17.25
N ASN A 414 12.84 13.19 -17.09
CA ASN A 414 13.86 12.61 -17.96
C ASN A 414 13.36 12.43 -19.41
N ALA A 415 12.09 12.04 -19.57
CA ALA A 415 11.51 11.82 -20.90
C ALA A 415 11.36 13.09 -21.75
N PHE A 416 11.13 14.26 -21.13
CA PHE A 416 10.68 15.46 -21.84
C PHE A 416 11.51 16.73 -21.61
N THR A 417 12.37 16.82 -20.58
CA THR A 417 13.10 18.06 -20.28
C THR A 417 14.58 18.02 -20.65
N GLY A 418 15.08 16.88 -21.13
CA GLY A 418 16.50 16.68 -21.38
C GLY A 418 17.36 16.68 -20.09
N SER A 419 16.72 16.62 -18.93
CA SER A 419 17.38 16.56 -17.63
C SER A 419 17.68 15.11 -17.25
N GLU A 420 18.82 14.88 -16.62
CA GLU A 420 19.25 13.56 -16.14
C GLU A 420 19.10 13.48 -14.62
N TYR A 421 17.87 13.25 -14.16
CA TYR A 421 17.60 13.02 -12.74
C TYR A 421 17.77 11.55 -12.39
N LYS A 422 18.81 11.25 -11.61
CA LYS A 422 19.03 9.91 -11.07
C LYS A 422 18.15 9.63 -9.88
N ALA A 423 17.54 8.44 -9.87
CA ALA A 423 16.83 7.98 -8.69
C ALA A 423 17.82 7.63 -7.57
N ASP A 424 17.62 8.21 -6.39
CA ASP A 424 18.42 7.97 -5.19
C ASP A 424 17.54 7.44 -4.05
N TYR A 425 17.85 6.24 -3.60
CA TYR A 425 17.15 5.54 -2.50
C TYR A 425 18.03 5.42 -1.25
N SER A 426 19.21 6.03 -1.22
CA SER A 426 20.21 5.87 -0.15
C SER A 426 19.70 6.24 1.24
N SER A 427 18.76 7.18 1.31
CA SER A 427 18.14 7.63 2.56
C SER A 427 16.68 7.22 2.71
N LEU A 428 16.17 6.32 1.86
CA LEU A 428 14.76 5.93 1.86
C LEU A 428 14.32 5.38 3.21
N PRO A 429 13.36 6.02 3.92
CA PRO A 429 12.78 5.46 5.14
C PRO A 429 11.73 4.41 4.81
N TRP A 430 11.60 3.42 5.67
CA TRP A 430 10.56 2.40 5.58
C TRP A 430 10.02 2.04 6.97
N VAL A 431 8.77 1.56 7.00
CA VAL A 431 8.08 1.18 8.23
C VAL A 431 7.26 -0.08 8.01
N VAL A 432 7.29 -0.99 8.98
CA VAL A 432 6.31 -2.06 9.17
C VAL A 432 5.42 -1.65 10.33
N PHE A 433 4.12 -1.55 10.09
CA PHE A 433 3.16 -1.02 11.06
C PHE A 433 2.65 -2.11 12.02
N THR A 434 3.57 -2.85 12.60
CA THR A 434 3.33 -3.66 13.79
C THR A 434 3.32 -2.78 15.04
N ASP A 435 3.13 -3.32 16.22
CA ASP A 435 3.30 -2.62 17.49
C ASP A 435 4.06 -3.52 18.49
N PRO A 436 5.34 -3.23 18.75
CA PRO A 436 6.08 -2.04 18.29
C PRO A 436 6.30 -2.01 16.78
N GLN A 437 6.37 -0.80 16.21
CA GLN A 437 6.68 -0.61 14.80
C GLN A 437 8.14 -0.94 14.52
N VAL A 438 8.41 -1.52 13.34
CA VAL A 438 9.78 -1.69 12.85
C VAL A 438 10.03 -0.67 11.76
N ALA A 439 11.08 0.14 11.91
CA ALA A 439 11.41 1.17 10.94
C ALA A 439 12.90 1.20 10.65
N GLY A 440 13.28 1.72 9.49
CA GLY A 440 14.67 1.87 9.13
C GLY A 440 14.90 2.82 7.97
N ALA A 441 16.13 3.27 7.84
CA ALA A 441 16.64 4.04 6.71
C ALA A 441 18.12 3.72 6.50
N GLY A 442 18.60 3.90 5.27
CA GLY A 442 19.99 3.65 4.92
C GLY A 442 20.42 2.19 5.07
N LEU A 443 21.71 1.97 5.19
CA LEU A 443 22.34 0.65 5.21
C LEU A 443 22.13 -0.08 6.55
N ASP A 444 22.04 -1.40 6.51
CA ASP A 444 22.28 -2.24 7.67
C ASP A 444 23.74 -2.73 7.70
N GLU A 445 24.09 -3.52 8.73
CA GLU A 445 25.44 -4.05 8.92
C GLU A 445 25.89 -4.97 7.79
N GLU A 446 24.97 -5.78 7.25
CA GLU A 446 25.27 -6.70 6.14
C GLU A 446 25.50 -5.90 4.84
N GLN A 447 24.68 -4.91 4.58
CA GLN A 447 24.81 -4.04 3.42
C GLN A 447 26.08 -3.18 3.47
N ALA A 448 26.44 -2.64 4.64
CA ALA A 448 27.68 -1.89 4.83
C ALA A 448 28.91 -2.78 4.60
N LYS A 449 28.90 -4.04 5.08
CA LYS A 449 29.95 -5.03 4.81
C LYS A 449 30.09 -5.33 3.33
N LEU A 450 28.98 -5.57 2.64
CA LEU A 450 28.98 -5.87 1.20
C LEU A 450 29.53 -4.72 0.36
N GLN A 451 29.37 -3.48 0.82
CA GLN A 451 29.89 -2.26 0.18
C GLN A 451 31.31 -1.91 0.64
N ASN A 452 31.94 -2.70 1.53
CA ASN A 452 33.25 -2.45 2.11
C ASN A 452 33.33 -1.09 2.83
N ILE A 453 32.24 -0.63 3.44
CA ILE A 453 32.20 0.60 4.22
C ILE A 453 32.61 0.26 5.66
N PRO A 454 33.64 0.91 6.23
CA PRO A 454 34.01 0.73 7.64
C PRO A 454 32.95 1.35 8.53
N PHE A 455 32.39 0.56 9.46
CA PHE A 455 31.28 1.01 10.30
C PHE A 455 31.40 0.57 11.75
N GLU A 456 30.67 1.24 12.59
CA GLU A 456 30.41 0.89 13.98
C GLU A 456 28.91 0.98 14.26
N VAL A 457 28.43 0.20 15.23
CA VAL A 457 27.01 0.11 15.60
C VAL A 457 26.83 0.55 17.03
N SER A 458 25.86 1.41 17.25
CA SER A 458 25.30 1.70 18.57
C SER A 458 23.89 1.12 18.64
N LYS A 459 23.58 0.41 19.73
CA LYS A 459 22.25 -0.13 20.01
C LYS A 459 21.82 0.29 21.41
N LEU A 460 20.74 1.05 21.49
CA LEU A 460 20.15 1.51 22.74
C LEU A 460 18.79 0.86 22.94
N GLU A 461 18.63 0.11 24.00
CA GLU A 461 17.36 -0.52 24.38
C GLU A 461 16.38 0.54 24.90
N LEU A 462 15.08 0.42 24.58
CA LEU A 462 14.07 1.38 25.03
C LEU A 462 13.92 1.40 26.57
N LYS A 463 14.26 0.31 27.25
CA LYS A 463 14.26 0.25 28.73
C LYS A 463 15.20 1.27 29.39
N ASP A 464 16.17 1.80 28.64
CA ASP A 464 17.15 2.78 29.09
C ASP A 464 16.77 4.22 28.68
N ILE A 465 15.62 4.39 28.02
CA ILE A 465 15.09 5.69 27.56
C ILE A 465 14.03 6.20 28.54
N PRO A 466 14.22 7.38 29.19
CA PRO A 466 13.30 7.90 30.20
C PRO A 466 11.84 7.99 29.75
N ARG A 467 11.60 8.36 28.49
CA ARG A 467 10.23 8.43 27.92
C ARG A 467 9.56 7.06 27.85
N ALA A 468 10.28 6.04 27.44
CA ALA A 468 9.76 4.67 27.36
C ALA A 468 9.46 4.10 28.75
N ILE A 469 10.33 4.38 29.71
CA ILE A 469 10.13 4.01 31.13
C ILE A 469 8.88 4.70 31.67
N ALA A 470 8.72 6.01 31.45
CA ALA A 470 7.56 6.77 31.91
C ALA A 470 6.24 6.34 31.26
N ALA A 471 6.28 5.83 30.04
CA ALA A 471 5.13 5.25 29.34
C ALA A 471 4.81 3.81 29.76
N ASN A 472 5.70 3.20 30.56
CA ASN A 472 5.65 1.77 30.89
C ASN A 472 5.59 0.87 29.64
N ASP A 473 6.23 1.34 28.53
CA ASP A 473 6.39 0.61 27.28
C ASP A 473 7.83 0.71 26.80
N THR A 474 8.60 -0.30 27.17
CA THR A 474 10.05 -0.37 26.92
C THR A 474 10.40 -1.38 25.83
N ARG A 475 9.42 -1.74 24.99
CA ARG A 475 9.58 -2.73 23.92
C ARG A 475 10.46 -2.18 22.80
N GLY A 476 11.58 -2.86 22.52
CA GLY A 476 12.44 -2.61 21.37
C GLY A 476 13.68 -1.78 21.65
N PHE A 477 14.24 -1.19 20.59
CA PHE A 477 15.52 -0.48 20.63
C PHE A 477 15.67 0.51 19.46
N ILE A 478 16.66 1.40 19.60
CA ILE A 478 17.16 2.27 18.52
C ILE A 478 18.59 1.83 18.19
N LYS A 479 18.84 1.45 16.94
CA LYS A 479 20.16 1.04 16.44
C LYS A 479 20.63 2.02 15.37
N LEU A 480 21.81 2.60 15.57
CA LEU A 480 22.46 3.52 14.63
C LEU A 480 23.72 2.89 14.07
N ILE A 481 24.01 3.14 12.81
CA ILE A 481 25.20 2.66 12.09
C ILE A 481 25.94 3.87 11.56
N ARG A 482 27.18 4.08 12.01
CA ARG A 482 28.03 5.19 11.55
C ARG A 482 29.18 4.69 10.72
N ASN A 483 29.63 5.47 9.77
CA ASN A 483 30.90 5.29 9.08
C ASN A 483 32.02 5.78 10.01
N THR A 484 33.03 4.92 10.30
CA THR A 484 34.09 5.23 11.27
C THR A 484 35.13 6.23 10.74
N GLU A 485 35.25 6.41 9.43
CA GLU A 485 36.18 7.38 8.81
C GLU A 485 35.59 8.78 8.73
N THR A 486 34.27 8.87 8.50
CA THR A 486 33.61 10.18 8.23
C THR A 486 32.72 10.63 9.38
N ASP A 487 32.49 9.79 10.38
CA ASP A 487 31.51 9.94 11.47
C ASP A 487 30.06 10.13 10.98
N LYS A 488 29.77 9.97 9.67
CA LYS A 488 28.42 10.14 9.14
C LYS A 488 27.51 9.00 9.52
N LEU A 489 26.25 9.33 9.82
CA LEU A 489 25.20 8.33 9.93
C LEU A 489 24.96 7.73 8.54
N ILE A 490 25.07 6.40 8.42
CA ILE A 490 24.86 5.66 7.17
C ILE A 490 23.65 4.73 7.22
N GLY A 491 23.14 4.46 8.42
CA GLY A 491 21.98 3.60 8.58
C GLY A 491 21.37 3.66 9.97
N ALA A 492 20.11 3.28 10.03
CA ALA A 492 19.35 3.17 11.28
C ALA A 492 18.31 2.08 11.22
N ARG A 493 18.08 1.41 12.33
CA ARG A 493 16.99 0.46 12.56
C ARG A 493 16.33 0.74 13.89
N ILE A 494 15.03 0.75 13.92
CA ILE A 494 14.23 1.09 15.11
C ILE A 494 13.17 0.01 15.30
N ILE A 495 13.02 -0.45 16.52
CA ILE A 495 11.80 -1.11 16.99
C ILE A 495 11.30 -0.27 18.16
N ALA A 496 10.14 0.34 18.00
CA ALA A 496 9.55 1.23 19.01
C ALA A 496 8.05 1.43 18.75
N PRO A 497 7.24 1.83 19.74
CA PRO A 497 5.81 2.09 19.57
C PRO A 497 5.50 3.05 18.42
N GLU A 498 6.31 4.06 18.18
CA GLU A 498 6.18 5.06 17.12
C GLU A 498 7.44 5.15 16.26
N GLY A 499 8.01 3.99 15.90
CA GLY A 499 9.24 3.90 15.11
C GLY A 499 9.17 4.62 13.77
N GLY A 500 8.00 4.64 13.15
CA GLY A 500 7.74 5.34 11.89
C GLY A 500 7.91 6.85 11.97
N GLU A 501 7.56 7.47 13.10
CA GLU A 501 7.75 8.91 13.31
C GLU A 501 9.22 9.24 13.61
N LEU A 502 9.93 8.32 14.27
CA LEU A 502 11.34 8.51 14.61
C LEU A 502 12.27 8.40 13.40
N VAL A 503 12.00 7.48 12.48
CA VAL A 503 12.89 7.18 11.36
C VAL A 503 13.09 8.35 10.41
N GLN A 504 12.12 9.27 10.30
CA GLN A 504 12.21 10.40 9.39
C GLN A 504 13.40 11.33 9.71
N GLN A 505 13.70 11.57 10.98
CA GLN A 505 14.86 12.36 11.41
C GLN A 505 16.16 11.70 10.96
N LEU A 506 16.25 10.39 11.08
CA LEU A 506 17.43 9.61 10.68
C LEU A 506 17.58 9.51 9.16
N SER A 507 16.47 9.39 8.43
CA SER A 507 16.48 9.50 6.97
C SER A 507 17.03 10.83 6.49
N MET A 508 16.64 11.95 7.11
CA MET A 508 17.18 13.28 6.81
C MET A 508 18.66 13.39 7.19
N ALA A 509 19.06 12.83 8.32
CA ALA A 509 20.47 12.81 8.74
C ALA A 509 21.35 12.05 7.73
N ILE A 510 20.90 10.89 7.24
CA ILE A 510 21.58 10.12 6.20
C ILE A 510 21.66 10.92 4.90
N LYS A 511 20.53 11.48 4.45
CA LYS A 511 20.44 12.24 3.19
C LYS A 511 21.44 13.40 3.13
N TYR A 512 21.60 14.11 4.22
CA TYR A 512 22.48 15.28 4.29
C TYR A 512 23.86 14.97 4.86
N GLY A 513 24.15 13.69 5.11
CA GLY A 513 25.46 13.23 5.59
C GLY A 513 25.83 13.83 6.96
N ILE A 514 24.85 13.95 7.86
CA ILE A 514 25.06 14.53 9.20
C ILE A 514 25.97 13.60 10.02
N PRO A 515 27.05 14.14 10.64
CA PRO A 515 27.88 13.39 11.57
C PRO A 515 27.12 12.94 12.82
N VAL A 516 27.46 11.78 13.35
CA VAL A 516 26.79 11.24 14.55
C VAL A 516 27.02 12.13 15.78
N LYS A 517 28.19 12.78 15.88
CA LYS A 517 28.48 13.77 16.94
C LYS A 517 27.47 14.93 16.94
N ASP A 518 27.03 15.38 15.74
CA ASP A 518 26.08 16.49 15.63
C ASP A 518 24.69 16.07 16.10
N LEU A 519 24.31 14.78 15.91
CA LEU A 519 23.09 14.22 16.50
C LEU A 519 23.19 14.17 18.03
N ALA A 520 24.36 13.78 18.56
CA ALA A 520 24.59 13.73 20.01
C ALA A 520 24.58 15.12 20.67
N GLU A 521 24.99 16.17 19.97
CA GLU A 521 25.06 17.55 20.46
C GLU A 521 23.78 18.36 20.20
N SER A 522 22.86 17.84 19.37
CA SER A 522 21.61 18.54 19.02
C SER A 522 20.65 18.61 20.21
N PHE A 523 19.75 19.59 20.18
CA PHE A 523 18.67 19.69 21.15
C PHE A 523 17.52 18.75 20.80
N TYR A 524 17.09 17.98 21.77
CA TYR A 524 15.88 17.16 21.68
C TYR A 524 14.93 17.53 22.84
N PRO A 525 13.61 17.59 22.60
CA PRO A 525 12.67 17.82 23.67
C PRO A 525 12.74 16.69 24.71
N TYR A 526 12.93 17.07 25.97
CA TYR A 526 13.00 16.12 27.06
C TYR A 526 11.68 15.35 27.21
N LEU A 527 11.82 14.08 27.54
CA LEU A 527 10.80 13.07 27.68
C LEU A 527 10.06 12.76 26.37
N THR A 528 10.77 12.71 25.25
CA THR A 528 10.27 12.19 23.97
C THR A 528 11.03 10.93 23.54
N LEU A 529 10.45 10.11 22.66
CA LEU A 529 11.20 9.00 22.05
C LEU A 529 12.30 9.50 21.12
N GLY A 530 12.16 10.73 20.58
CA GLY A 530 13.19 11.38 19.79
C GLY A 530 14.50 11.61 20.54
N GLU A 531 14.45 11.88 21.86
CA GLU A 531 15.63 11.94 22.73
C GLU A 531 16.43 10.64 22.72
N GLY A 532 15.75 9.51 22.50
CA GLY A 532 16.43 8.21 22.35
C GLY A 532 17.40 8.16 21.18
N ILE A 533 17.18 8.96 20.12
CA ILE A 533 18.13 9.10 19.01
C ILE A 533 19.43 9.76 19.48
N LYS A 534 19.32 10.85 20.29
CA LYS A 534 20.46 11.50 20.90
C LYS A 534 21.24 10.53 21.78
N LEU A 535 20.54 9.82 22.67
CA LEU A 535 21.16 8.86 23.57
C LEU A 535 21.85 7.72 22.80
N ALA A 536 21.24 7.23 21.74
CA ALA A 536 21.85 6.23 20.85
C ALA A 536 23.11 6.77 20.14
N ALA A 537 23.11 8.06 19.76
CA ALA A 537 24.30 8.72 19.21
C ALA A 537 25.41 8.89 20.25
N ILE A 538 25.09 9.24 21.49
CA ILE A 538 26.03 9.34 22.60
C ILE A 538 26.63 7.96 22.93
N ALA A 539 25.85 6.90 22.81
CA ALA A 539 26.27 5.53 23.14
C ALA A 539 27.42 4.98 22.28
N PHE A 540 27.80 5.62 21.19
CA PHE A 540 29.02 5.28 20.46
C PHE A 540 30.31 5.55 21.26
N GLY A 541 30.28 6.47 22.21
CA GLY A 541 31.46 6.84 22.98
C GLY A 541 31.32 6.82 24.50
N LYS A 542 30.09 6.66 25.01
CA LYS A 542 29.80 6.72 26.44
C LYS A 542 28.77 5.66 26.84
N ASP A 543 28.87 5.17 28.07
CA ASP A 543 27.84 4.34 28.66
C ASP A 543 26.67 5.22 29.13
N VAL A 544 25.58 5.18 28.38
CA VAL A 544 24.39 6.01 28.64
C VAL A 544 23.68 5.67 29.94
N THR A 545 23.86 4.45 30.50
CA THR A 545 23.29 4.05 31.81
C THR A 545 23.90 4.82 32.97
N LYS A 546 25.04 5.47 32.75
CA LYS A 546 25.78 6.29 33.74
C LYS A 546 25.53 7.78 33.59
N LEU A 547 24.69 8.18 32.63
CA LEU A 547 24.33 9.58 32.44
C LEU A 547 23.15 9.94 33.35
N SER A 548 23.10 11.17 33.87
CA SER A 548 21.89 11.68 34.51
C SER A 548 20.84 12.03 33.48
N CYS A 549 19.56 12.08 33.88
CA CYS A 549 18.44 12.38 32.97
C CYS A 549 18.57 13.69 32.17
N CYS A 550 19.45 14.61 32.59
CA CYS A 550 19.63 15.93 31.97
C CYS A 550 21.08 16.21 31.55
N ALA A 551 22.00 15.29 31.79
CA ALA A 551 23.42 15.45 31.47
C ALA A 551 23.79 14.57 30.27
N SER A 552 23.87 15.18 29.16
CA SER A 552 24.43 14.59 27.92
C SER A 552 25.89 14.95 27.76
#